data_2caeee8f84461939ea93bb52c09438d5
#
_entry.id   2caeee8f84461939ea93bb52c09438d5
#
_cell.length_a   1.000
_cell.length_b   1.000
_cell.length_c   1.000
_cell.angle_alpha   90.00
_cell.angle_beta   90.00
_cell.angle_gamma   90.00
#
_symmetry.space_group_name_H-M   'P 1'
#
loop_
_entity.id
_entity.type
_entity.pdbx_description
1 polymer ?
#
loop_
_entity_poly.entity_id
_entity_poly.type
_entity_poly.pdbx_seq_one_letter_code
_entity_poly.pdbx_strand_id
1 'polypeptide(L)'
;MPIPARGARRPVTRAPSGAVILPGVQPRSGYLDAPAPLAFAHRGGAADGDENTAAAFARAIALGYRYVETDVHATADGLAVVFHDATLRRVTGEPGRIADLRWADLASVRVGGAAVVPRLDEVLGAWPEVRFNIDVKADGGVEPTVATVTRTGAGERVLLASFSDTRLTRLRTLAGPKVATSLGMRGVARLRMASLHGRSLRLPPSVVAAQVPVRYGRIPVVDRRFLAYCHRIGLQVHVWTIDEPAEMHDLLDLGVDGIMTDHVGVLRDVYRSRGHWAA
;
A
#
# COMPACT_ATOMS: atom_id res chain seq x y z
N MET A 1 -39.62 2.88 57.62
CA MET A 1 -38.63 2.45 56.63
C MET A 1 -38.91 3.13 55.32
N PRO A 2 -38.06 4.05 54.84
CA PRO A 2 -38.27 4.71 53.56
C PRO A 2 -37.62 3.88 52.43
N ILE A 3 -38.28 3.86 51.24
CA ILE A 3 -37.93 3.21 50.00
C ILE A 3 -36.80 3.99 49.31
N PRO A 4 -35.73 3.37 48.80
CA PRO A 4 -34.67 4.11 48.11
C PRO A 4 -35.08 4.56 46.72
N ALA A 5 -34.68 5.80 46.36
CA ALA A 5 -34.92 6.46 45.08
C ALA A 5 -34.18 5.77 43.94
N ARG A 6 -34.85 5.64 42.79
CA ARG A 6 -34.30 5.14 41.52
C ARG A 6 -33.19 6.09 41.01
N GLY A 7 -32.02 5.52 40.75
CA GLY A 7 -30.87 6.20 40.20
C GLY A 7 -31.14 6.81 38.83
N ALA A 8 -30.70 8.05 38.65
CA ALA A 8 -30.72 8.79 37.42
C ALA A 8 -29.82 8.13 36.35
N ARG A 9 -30.39 7.87 35.18
CA ARG A 9 -29.64 7.41 34.01
C ARG A 9 -28.74 8.55 33.53
N ARG A 10 -27.43 8.33 33.50
CA ARG A 10 -26.48 9.24 32.85
C ARG A 10 -26.77 9.34 31.35
N PRO A 11 -26.67 10.51 30.73
CA PRO A 11 -26.82 10.66 29.31
C PRO A 11 -25.65 9.95 28.58
N VAL A 12 -25.97 9.08 27.63
CA VAL A 12 -25.03 8.46 26.71
C VAL A 12 -24.65 9.55 25.69
N THR A 13 -23.48 10.12 25.84
CA THR A 13 -22.89 10.97 24.81
C THR A 13 -22.54 10.10 23.62
N ARG A 14 -23.21 10.29 22.50
CA ARG A 14 -22.93 9.68 21.21
C ARG A 14 -21.61 10.28 20.70
N ALA A 15 -20.52 9.48 20.71
CA ALA A 15 -19.30 9.81 20.01
C ALA A 15 -19.57 9.81 18.49
N PRO A 16 -18.87 10.66 17.68
CA PRO A 16 -19.01 10.66 16.22
C PRO A 16 -18.57 9.31 15.67
N SER A 17 -19.19 8.89 14.56
CA SER A 17 -19.08 7.57 13.95
C SER A 17 -17.62 7.14 13.77
N GLY A 18 -17.12 6.38 14.71
CA GLY A 18 -15.82 5.74 14.66
C GLY A 18 -15.94 4.40 13.95
N ALA A 19 -14.93 4.06 13.18
CA ALA A 19 -14.73 2.76 12.60
C ALA A 19 -15.08 1.65 13.61
N VAL A 20 -15.91 0.70 13.20
CA VAL A 20 -16.20 -0.50 14.00
C VAL A 20 -14.95 -1.37 13.97
N ILE A 21 -14.05 -1.15 14.93
CA ILE A 21 -13.02 -2.12 15.26
C ILE A 21 -13.76 -3.30 15.88
N LEU A 22 -13.88 -4.41 15.15
CA LEU A 22 -14.37 -5.65 15.72
C LEU A 22 -13.43 -6.04 16.87
N PRO A 23 -13.92 -6.18 18.13
CA PRO A 23 -13.06 -6.51 19.24
C PRO A 23 -12.50 -7.92 19.03
N GLY A 24 -11.17 -8.05 18.96
CA GLY A 24 -10.47 -9.33 18.97
C GLY A 24 -9.58 -9.65 17.77
N VAL A 25 -9.52 -8.81 16.71
CA VAL A 25 -8.56 -9.01 15.63
C VAL A 25 -7.35 -8.12 15.90
N GLN A 26 -6.31 -8.69 16.49
CA GLN A 26 -4.97 -8.07 16.55
C GLN A 26 -4.51 -7.77 15.12
N PRO A 27 -3.90 -6.60 14.83
CA PRO A 27 -3.31 -6.33 13.52
C PRO A 27 -2.35 -7.46 13.19
N ARG A 28 -2.56 -8.13 12.05
CA ARG A 28 -1.76 -9.29 11.63
C ARG A 28 -0.30 -8.95 11.34
N SER A 29 0.06 -7.66 11.33
CA SER A 29 1.39 -7.17 10.99
C SER A 29 1.61 -5.77 11.58
N GLY A 30 2.83 -5.46 12.02
CA GLY A 30 3.27 -4.10 12.39
C GLY A 30 3.15 -3.09 11.25
N TYR A 31 3.06 -3.55 10.01
CA TYR A 31 2.81 -2.71 8.86
C TYR A 31 1.47 -1.96 8.93
N LEU A 32 0.41 -2.60 9.45
CA LEU A 32 -0.95 -2.02 9.55
C LEU A 32 -1.26 -1.51 10.96
N ASP A 33 -0.34 -0.81 11.60
CA ASP A 33 -0.49 -0.31 12.97
C ASP A 33 -1.23 1.04 13.08
N ALA A 34 -1.49 1.70 11.95
CA ALA A 34 -2.27 2.94 11.91
C ALA A 34 -3.77 2.64 11.72
N PRO A 35 -4.67 3.51 12.24
CA PRO A 35 -6.10 3.37 12.01
C PRO A 35 -6.45 3.55 10.54
N ALA A 36 -7.36 2.72 10.02
CA ALA A 36 -7.94 2.89 8.70
C ALA A 36 -8.95 4.07 8.71
N PRO A 37 -9.20 4.71 7.55
CA PRO A 37 -8.62 4.42 6.23
C PRO A 37 -7.20 4.96 6.09
N LEU A 38 -6.32 4.19 5.42
CA LEU A 38 -4.93 4.56 5.17
C LEU A 38 -4.81 5.38 3.89
N ALA A 39 -3.96 6.42 3.91
CA ALA A 39 -3.62 7.19 2.72
C ALA A 39 -2.23 6.78 2.21
N PHE A 40 -2.15 6.36 0.95
CA PHE A 40 -0.92 5.95 0.30
C PHE A 40 -0.52 6.95 -0.78
N ALA A 41 0.70 7.45 -0.74
CA ALA A 41 1.31 8.19 -1.83
C ALA A 41 1.81 7.20 -2.89
N HIS A 42 1.06 7.00 -3.99
CA HIS A 42 1.41 6.10 -5.07
C HIS A 42 2.65 6.63 -5.79
N ARG A 43 3.74 5.86 -5.79
CA ARG A 43 5.08 6.26 -6.27
C ARG A 43 5.60 7.58 -5.67
N GLY A 44 5.14 7.92 -4.45
CA GLY A 44 5.45 9.20 -3.79
C GLY A 44 4.55 10.38 -4.21
N GLY A 45 3.53 10.16 -5.03
CA GLY A 45 2.70 11.20 -5.64
C GLY A 45 3.20 11.56 -7.04
N ALA A 46 2.76 10.80 -8.04
CA ALA A 46 3.31 10.83 -9.40
C ALA A 46 2.78 11.98 -10.28
N ALA A 47 1.86 12.80 -9.77
CA ALA A 47 1.22 13.88 -10.55
C ALA A 47 2.20 14.91 -11.11
N ASP A 48 3.34 15.13 -10.45
CA ASP A 48 4.36 16.09 -10.86
C ASP A 48 5.40 15.51 -11.84
N GLY A 49 5.26 14.24 -12.25
CA GLY A 49 6.13 13.60 -13.24
C GLY A 49 7.48 13.12 -12.70
N ASP A 50 7.69 13.17 -11.38
CA ASP A 50 8.90 12.72 -10.69
C ASP A 50 8.65 11.44 -9.87
N GLU A 51 7.78 10.57 -10.35
CA GLU A 51 7.43 9.31 -9.70
C GLU A 51 8.65 8.49 -9.24
N ASN A 52 8.52 7.80 -8.11
CA ASN A 52 9.55 6.91 -7.60
C ASN A 52 10.91 7.58 -7.33
N THR A 53 10.92 8.85 -6.94
CA THR A 53 12.13 9.58 -6.58
C THR A 53 12.15 9.97 -5.11
N ALA A 54 13.34 10.21 -4.57
CA ALA A 54 13.50 10.70 -3.21
C ALA A 54 12.79 12.05 -2.98
N ALA A 55 12.73 12.92 -4.01
CA ALA A 55 12.01 14.19 -3.95
C ALA A 55 10.51 14.01 -3.81
N ALA A 56 9.90 13.09 -4.60
CA ALA A 56 8.49 12.76 -4.50
C ALA A 56 8.15 12.19 -3.11
N PHE A 57 8.96 11.26 -2.60
CA PHE A 57 8.77 10.69 -1.26
C PHE A 57 8.86 11.76 -0.17
N ALA A 58 9.91 12.60 -0.20
CA ALA A 58 10.08 13.69 0.76
C ALA A 58 8.88 14.64 0.77
N ARG A 59 8.35 14.98 -0.41
CA ARG A 59 7.17 15.85 -0.57
C ARG A 59 5.92 15.21 0.06
N ALA A 60 5.64 13.95 -0.22
CA ALA A 60 4.51 13.23 0.37
C ALA A 60 4.66 13.13 1.91
N ILE A 61 5.84 12.81 2.40
CA ILE A 61 6.13 12.71 3.84
C ILE A 61 5.97 14.07 4.52
N ALA A 62 6.44 15.16 3.91
CA ALA A 62 6.26 16.52 4.42
C ALA A 62 4.78 16.94 4.48
N LEU A 63 3.92 16.37 3.64
CA LEU A 63 2.47 16.53 3.72
C LEU A 63 1.83 15.72 4.85
N GLY A 64 2.55 14.81 5.51
CA GLY A 64 2.07 13.97 6.61
C GLY A 64 1.74 12.52 6.21
N TYR A 65 2.08 12.07 5.00
CA TYR A 65 1.90 10.67 4.61
C TYR A 65 2.80 9.75 5.43
N ARG A 66 2.22 8.69 5.96
CA ARG A 66 2.94 7.63 6.69
C ARG A 66 3.12 6.37 5.85
N TYR A 67 2.37 6.26 4.75
CA TYR A 67 2.43 5.15 3.80
C TYR A 67 2.80 5.66 2.43
N VAL A 68 3.87 5.11 1.86
CA VAL A 68 4.34 5.39 0.50
C VAL A 68 4.33 4.09 -0.27
N GLU A 69 3.75 4.13 -1.46
CA GLU A 69 3.86 3.02 -2.40
C GLU A 69 5.01 3.27 -3.36
N THR A 70 5.69 2.22 -3.78
CA THR A 70 6.84 2.28 -4.69
C THR A 70 7.04 0.98 -5.43
N ASP A 71 7.70 1.07 -6.57
CA ASP A 71 7.97 -0.04 -7.48
C ASP A 71 9.46 -0.40 -7.48
N VAL A 72 9.77 -1.69 -7.61
CA VAL A 72 11.16 -2.15 -7.56
C VAL A 72 11.51 -3.09 -8.72
N HIS A 73 12.64 -2.81 -9.33
CA HIS A 73 13.39 -3.68 -10.23
C HIS A 73 14.76 -4.02 -9.66
N ALA A 74 15.46 -4.95 -10.30
CA ALA A 74 16.88 -5.21 -10.04
C ALA A 74 17.73 -4.85 -11.24
N THR A 75 18.92 -4.30 -10.96
CA THR A 75 19.97 -4.04 -11.94
C THR A 75 20.68 -5.36 -12.34
N ALA A 76 21.49 -5.31 -13.40
CA ALA A 76 22.29 -6.45 -13.85
C ALA A 76 23.28 -6.96 -12.78
N ASP A 77 23.75 -6.08 -11.91
CA ASP A 77 24.63 -6.40 -10.77
C ASP A 77 23.88 -6.67 -9.47
N GLY A 78 22.55 -6.89 -9.54
CA GLY A 78 21.73 -7.43 -8.45
C GLY A 78 21.35 -6.41 -7.37
N LEU A 79 21.37 -5.10 -7.64
CA LEU A 79 20.88 -4.08 -6.71
C LEU A 79 19.38 -3.81 -6.92
N ALA A 80 18.63 -3.72 -5.83
CA ALA A 80 17.23 -3.29 -5.86
C ALA A 80 17.16 -1.76 -6.07
N VAL A 81 16.52 -1.34 -7.15
CA VAL A 81 16.33 0.07 -7.51
C VAL A 81 14.85 0.41 -7.61
N VAL A 82 14.52 1.63 -7.26
CA VAL A 82 13.15 2.12 -7.24
C VAL A 82 12.78 2.68 -8.60
N PHE A 83 11.93 1.95 -9.33
CA PHE A 83 11.51 2.31 -10.69
C PHE A 83 10.30 1.48 -11.12
N HIS A 84 9.36 2.09 -11.88
CA HIS A 84 8.12 1.39 -12.27
C HIS A 84 8.31 0.51 -13.52
N ASP A 85 8.81 1.08 -14.61
CA ASP A 85 8.87 0.41 -15.91
C ASP A 85 10.09 -0.52 -16.00
N ALA A 86 10.01 -1.55 -16.83
CA ALA A 86 11.18 -2.35 -17.15
C ALA A 86 12.23 -1.60 -17.96
N THR A 87 11.84 -0.47 -18.60
CA THR A 87 12.68 0.37 -19.45
C THR A 87 12.71 1.82 -18.97
N LEU A 88 13.80 2.52 -19.22
CA LEU A 88 13.99 3.89 -18.77
C LEU A 88 13.14 4.94 -19.50
N ARG A 89 12.77 4.65 -20.75
CA ARG A 89 12.33 5.63 -21.76
C ARG A 89 11.22 6.59 -21.32
N ARG A 90 10.17 6.09 -20.65
CA ARG A 90 8.96 6.90 -20.36
C ARG A 90 9.26 8.12 -19.47
N VAL A 91 10.02 7.93 -18.40
CA VAL A 91 10.24 8.98 -17.39
C VAL A 91 11.62 9.62 -17.47
N THR A 92 12.55 9.07 -18.27
CA THR A 92 13.91 9.62 -18.42
C THR A 92 14.25 10.08 -19.83
N GLY A 93 13.51 9.58 -20.84
CA GLY A 93 13.87 9.75 -22.25
C GLY A 93 15.01 8.84 -22.73
N GLU A 94 15.77 8.23 -21.83
CA GLU A 94 16.94 7.40 -22.13
C GLU A 94 16.54 6.01 -22.61
N PRO A 95 17.32 5.39 -23.51
CA PRO A 95 17.13 3.99 -23.87
C PRO A 95 17.68 3.06 -22.76
N GLY A 96 17.23 1.81 -22.75
CA GLY A 96 17.77 0.77 -21.88
C GLY A 96 16.71 0.11 -21.01
N ARG A 97 17.07 -1.10 -20.52
CA ARG A 97 16.26 -1.88 -19.58
C ARG A 97 17.01 -1.94 -18.25
N ILE A 98 16.31 -1.74 -17.15
CA ILE A 98 16.91 -1.76 -15.80
C ILE A 98 17.71 -3.06 -15.57
N ALA A 99 17.16 -4.21 -15.99
CA ALA A 99 17.79 -5.52 -15.76
C ALA A 99 19.10 -5.73 -16.56
N ASP A 100 19.36 -4.92 -17.59
CA ASP A 100 20.54 -5.03 -18.44
C ASP A 100 21.65 -4.02 -18.05
N LEU A 101 21.35 -3.09 -17.14
CA LEU A 101 22.23 -2.01 -16.71
C LEU A 101 22.79 -2.30 -15.30
N ARG A 102 24.04 -1.96 -15.09
CA ARG A 102 24.65 -1.95 -13.76
C ARG A 102 24.25 -0.68 -13.02
N TRP A 103 24.32 -0.70 -11.70
CA TRP A 103 24.03 0.49 -10.90
C TRP A 103 24.85 1.70 -11.32
N ALA A 104 26.13 1.51 -11.63
CA ALA A 104 27.01 2.60 -12.10
C ALA A 104 26.47 3.32 -13.35
N ASP A 105 25.78 2.60 -14.22
CA ASP A 105 25.18 3.14 -15.45
C ASP A 105 23.88 3.92 -15.12
N LEU A 106 23.14 3.49 -14.10
CA LEU A 106 21.90 4.14 -13.65
C LEU A 106 22.13 5.38 -12.79
N ALA A 107 23.26 5.49 -12.11
CA ALA A 107 23.54 6.59 -11.17
C ALA A 107 23.50 7.99 -11.83
N SER A 108 23.76 8.07 -13.14
CA SER A 108 23.67 9.31 -13.92
C SER A 108 22.30 9.56 -14.56
N VAL A 109 21.42 8.57 -14.60
CA VAL A 109 20.08 8.68 -15.22
C VAL A 109 19.18 9.59 -14.38
N ARG A 110 18.41 10.45 -15.05
CA ARG A 110 17.55 11.44 -14.40
C ARG A 110 16.08 11.19 -14.75
N VAL A 111 15.27 11.00 -13.72
CA VAL A 111 13.79 10.97 -13.81
C VAL A 111 13.29 12.41 -13.85
N GLY A 112 12.40 12.73 -14.80
CA GLY A 112 11.90 14.09 -14.99
C GLY A 112 12.99 15.13 -15.27
N GLY A 113 14.17 14.70 -15.75
CA GLY A 113 15.31 15.54 -16.06
C GLY A 113 16.12 16.02 -14.84
N ALA A 114 15.71 15.74 -13.60
CA ALA A 114 16.35 16.26 -12.39
C ALA A 114 16.73 15.20 -11.38
N ALA A 115 15.84 14.31 -11.01
CA ALA A 115 16.02 13.36 -9.91
C ALA A 115 16.76 12.08 -10.36
N VAL A 116 17.68 11.59 -9.51
CA VAL A 116 18.33 10.28 -9.73
C VAL A 116 17.38 9.13 -9.45
N VAL A 117 17.57 7.99 -10.11
CA VAL A 117 16.91 6.72 -9.75
C VAL A 117 17.42 6.29 -8.37
N PRO A 118 16.57 6.15 -7.35
CA PRO A 118 17.08 5.80 -6.01
C PRO A 118 17.29 4.29 -5.86
N ARG A 119 18.21 3.92 -4.98
CA ARG A 119 18.32 2.54 -4.50
C ARG A 119 17.30 2.31 -3.39
N LEU A 120 16.78 1.08 -3.32
CA LEU A 120 15.80 0.73 -2.29
C LEU A 120 16.37 0.84 -0.87
N ASP A 121 17.65 0.51 -0.64
CA ASP A 121 18.28 0.63 0.67
C ASP A 121 18.44 2.08 1.11
N GLU A 122 18.74 3.00 0.18
CA GLU A 122 18.79 4.45 0.46
C GLU A 122 17.40 4.97 0.85
N VAL A 123 16.36 4.58 0.14
CA VAL A 123 14.97 4.96 0.45
C VAL A 123 14.55 4.43 1.82
N LEU A 124 14.78 3.16 2.10
CA LEU A 124 14.42 2.56 3.38
C LEU A 124 15.24 3.16 4.54
N GLY A 125 16.49 3.54 4.30
CA GLY A 125 17.35 4.16 5.29
C GLY A 125 17.01 5.62 5.60
N ALA A 126 16.59 6.38 4.57
CA ALA A 126 16.28 7.81 4.71
C ALA A 126 15.01 8.07 5.55
N TRP A 127 14.04 7.17 5.54
CA TRP A 127 12.76 7.34 6.24
C TRP A 127 12.39 6.11 7.07
N PRO A 128 13.02 5.90 8.22
CA PRO A 128 12.78 4.74 9.09
C PRO A 128 11.36 4.69 9.68
N GLU A 129 10.68 5.84 9.79
CA GLU A 129 9.31 5.95 10.32
C GLU A 129 8.24 5.63 9.27
N VAL A 130 8.60 5.65 7.98
CA VAL A 130 7.66 5.49 6.88
C VAL A 130 7.43 4.02 6.57
N ARG A 131 6.19 3.68 6.28
CA ARG A 131 5.78 2.35 5.81
C ARG A 131 5.76 2.32 4.30
N PHE A 132 6.51 1.39 3.72
CA PHE A 132 6.60 1.26 2.28
C PHE A 132 5.80 0.06 1.78
N ASN A 133 4.91 0.32 0.81
CA ASN A 133 4.30 -0.70 -0.02
C ASN A 133 5.19 -0.91 -1.25
N ILE A 134 5.82 -2.05 -1.39
CA ILE A 134 6.85 -2.30 -2.40
C ILE A 134 6.33 -3.30 -3.43
N ASP A 135 5.98 -2.83 -4.64
CA ASP A 135 5.60 -3.70 -5.76
C ASP A 135 6.83 -4.20 -6.51
N VAL A 136 7.12 -5.49 -6.38
CA VAL A 136 8.24 -6.13 -7.10
C VAL A 136 7.81 -6.46 -8.51
N LYS A 137 8.34 -5.73 -9.50
CA LYS A 137 7.88 -5.75 -10.90
C LYS A 137 8.38 -6.92 -11.73
N ALA A 138 9.56 -7.44 -11.41
CA ALA A 138 10.21 -8.51 -12.18
C ALA A 138 10.74 -9.65 -11.26
N ASP A 139 10.89 -10.85 -11.83
CA ASP A 139 11.35 -12.01 -11.06
C ASP A 139 12.79 -11.85 -10.53
N GLY A 140 13.66 -11.17 -11.28
CA GLY A 140 15.00 -10.82 -10.85
C GLY A 140 15.07 -9.84 -9.68
N GLY A 141 13.95 -9.12 -9.38
CA GLY A 141 13.87 -8.21 -8.24
C GLY A 141 13.57 -8.87 -6.90
N VAL A 142 13.18 -10.16 -6.89
CA VAL A 142 12.72 -10.83 -5.68
C VAL A 142 13.81 -10.93 -4.61
N GLU A 143 14.92 -11.57 -4.94
CA GLU A 143 16.03 -11.76 -4.01
C GLU A 143 16.67 -10.44 -3.58
N PRO A 144 16.99 -9.49 -4.50
CA PRO A 144 17.55 -8.20 -4.12
C PRO A 144 16.64 -7.39 -3.20
N THR A 145 15.30 -7.42 -3.43
CA THR A 145 14.33 -6.74 -2.57
C THR A 145 14.33 -7.34 -1.16
N VAL A 146 14.21 -8.68 -1.04
CA VAL A 146 14.17 -9.33 0.27
C VAL A 146 15.50 -9.15 1.02
N ALA A 147 16.63 -9.28 0.34
CA ALA A 147 17.95 -9.06 0.93
C ALA A 147 18.08 -7.61 1.45
N THR A 148 17.56 -6.63 0.69
CA THR A 148 17.56 -5.22 1.09
C THR A 148 16.68 -4.99 2.31
N VAL A 149 15.44 -5.49 2.32
CA VAL A 149 14.51 -5.38 3.45
C VAL A 149 15.11 -6.01 4.72
N THR A 150 15.77 -7.15 4.59
CA THR A 150 16.43 -7.84 5.71
C THR A 150 17.62 -7.04 6.24
N ARG A 151 18.51 -6.59 5.35
CA ARG A 151 19.73 -5.83 5.71
C ARG A 151 19.41 -4.50 6.38
N THR A 152 18.33 -3.82 5.95
CA THR A 152 17.90 -2.53 6.52
C THR A 152 16.99 -2.68 7.75
N GLY A 153 16.65 -3.90 8.16
CA GLY A 153 15.74 -4.14 9.28
C GLY A 153 14.32 -3.65 9.04
N ALA A 154 13.90 -3.44 7.78
CA ALA A 154 12.64 -2.81 7.43
C ALA A 154 11.42 -3.76 7.47
N GLY A 155 11.59 -5.03 7.84
CA GLY A 155 10.58 -6.08 7.70
C GLY A 155 9.22 -5.77 8.33
N GLU A 156 9.17 -5.05 9.46
CA GLU A 156 7.91 -4.74 10.15
C GLU A 156 7.17 -3.54 9.55
N ARG A 157 7.86 -2.73 8.73
CA ARG A 157 7.31 -1.52 8.12
C ARG A 157 7.20 -1.58 6.60
N VAL A 158 7.35 -2.76 6.00
CA VAL A 158 7.14 -2.96 4.57
C VAL A 158 6.02 -3.97 4.31
N LEU A 159 5.31 -3.75 3.20
CA LEU A 159 4.43 -4.71 2.58
C LEU A 159 4.98 -5.04 1.20
N LEU A 160 5.22 -6.32 0.93
CA LEU A 160 5.67 -6.77 -0.37
C LEU A 160 4.48 -7.13 -1.25
N ALA A 161 4.38 -6.45 -2.37
CA ALA A 161 3.34 -6.62 -3.37
C ALA A 161 3.90 -7.17 -4.68
N SER A 162 3.06 -7.78 -5.47
CA SER A 162 3.27 -8.08 -6.89
C SER A 162 2.00 -8.53 -7.56
N PHE A 163 1.84 -8.23 -8.85
CA PHE A 163 0.75 -8.78 -9.66
C PHE A 163 0.89 -10.29 -9.90
N SER A 164 2.12 -10.82 -9.84
CA SER A 164 2.42 -12.25 -10.04
C SER A 164 2.27 -13.05 -8.76
N ASP A 165 1.32 -13.99 -8.73
CA ASP A 165 1.16 -14.91 -7.59
C ASP A 165 2.37 -15.80 -7.37
N THR A 166 3.09 -16.17 -8.43
CA THR A 166 4.34 -16.97 -8.35
C THR A 166 5.43 -16.14 -7.66
N ARG A 167 5.59 -14.87 -8.05
CA ARG A 167 6.55 -13.95 -7.45
C ARG A 167 6.23 -13.71 -5.97
N LEU A 168 4.95 -13.49 -5.63
CA LEU A 168 4.51 -13.37 -4.25
C LEU A 168 4.79 -14.62 -3.42
N THR A 169 4.67 -15.81 -4.00
CA THR A 169 5.02 -17.04 -3.29
C THR A 169 6.52 -17.07 -2.95
N ARG A 170 7.40 -16.71 -3.91
CA ARG A 170 8.84 -16.60 -3.67
C ARG A 170 9.16 -15.53 -2.61
N LEU A 171 8.56 -14.34 -2.72
CA LEU A 171 8.71 -13.25 -1.74
C LEU A 171 8.36 -13.72 -0.33
N ARG A 172 7.23 -14.40 -0.14
CA ARG A 172 6.80 -14.94 1.17
C ARG A 172 7.75 -15.99 1.71
N THR A 173 8.22 -16.89 0.84
CA THR A 173 9.16 -17.93 1.22
C THR A 173 10.47 -17.35 1.73
N LEU A 174 11.00 -16.32 1.07
CA LEU A 174 12.28 -15.71 1.41
C LEU A 174 12.20 -14.72 2.56
N ALA A 175 11.15 -13.87 2.58
CA ALA A 175 10.97 -12.83 3.59
C ALA A 175 10.42 -13.38 4.93
N GLY A 176 9.83 -14.59 4.90
CA GLY A 176 9.23 -15.21 6.07
C GLY A 176 7.86 -14.66 6.46
N PRO A 177 7.20 -15.28 7.46
CA PRO A 177 5.79 -15.02 7.76
C PRO A 177 5.51 -13.67 8.45
N LYS A 178 6.54 -12.99 8.94
CA LYS A 178 6.39 -11.69 9.64
C LYS A 178 6.29 -10.50 8.70
N VAL A 179 6.85 -10.60 7.49
CA VAL A 179 6.78 -9.51 6.51
C VAL A 179 5.41 -9.51 5.84
N ALA A 180 4.74 -8.37 5.87
CA ALA A 180 3.42 -8.21 5.27
C ALA A 180 3.46 -8.40 3.75
N THR A 181 2.40 -9.00 3.19
CA THR A 181 2.24 -9.15 1.74
C THR A 181 0.81 -8.86 1.30
N SER A 182 0.64 -8.50 0.03
CA SER A 182 -0.66 -8.41 -0.64
C SER A 182 -1.04 -9.70 -1.35
N LEU A 183 -2.11 -9.64 -2.15
CA LEU A 183 -2.53 -10.71 -3.08
C LEU A 183 -2.14 -10.37 -4.51
N GLY A 184 -1.76 -11.37 -5.29
CA GLY A 184 -1.61 -11.27 -6.74
C GLY A 184 -2.94 -11.42 -7.47
N MET A 185 -2.91 -11.34 -8.80
CA MET A 185 -4.12 -11.34 -9.63
C MET A 185 -5.02 -12.56 -9.42
N ARG A 186 -4.44 -13.78 -9.36
CA ARG A 186 -5.21 -15.01 -9.12
C ARG A 186 -5.76 -15.05 -7.70
N GLY A 187 -5.00 -14.54 -6.73
CA GLY A 187 -5.42 -14.40 -5.34
C GLY A 187 -6.64 -13.49 -5.22
N VAL A 188 -6.63 -12.34 -5.86
CA VAL A 188 -7.75 -11.39 -5.92
C VAL A 188 -8.97 -12.00 -6.62
N ALA A 189 -8.78 -12.67 -7.75
CA ALA A 189 -9.87 -13.35 -8.46
C ALA A 189 -10.54 -14.42 -7.58
N ARG A 190 -9.76 -15.24 -6.88
CA ARG A 190 -10.29 -16.24 -5.92
C ARG A 190 -11.02 -15.58 -4.77
N LEU A 191 -10.49 -14.47 -4.24
CA LEU A 191 -11.13 -13.68 -3.18
C LEU A 191 -12.48 -13.13 -3.63
N ARG A 192 -12.54 -12.56 -4.85
CA ARG A 192 -13.78 -12.06 -5.45
C ARG A 192 -14.81 -13.18 -5.62
N MET A 193 -14.41 -14.32 -6.17
CA MET A 193 -15.30 -15.47 -6.31
C MET A 193 -15.79 -16.01 -4.96
N ALA A 194 -14.90 -16.07 -3.96
CA ALA A 194 -15.28 -16.48 -2.61
C ALA A 194 -16.29 -15.52 -1.98
N SER A 195 -16.14 -14.22 -2.21
CA SER A 195 -17.09 -13.19 -1.75
C SER A 195 -18.48 -13.35 -2.38
N LEU A 196 -18.56 -13.76 -3.65
CA LEU A 196 -19.82 -13.98 -4.35
C LEU A 196 -20.55 -15.25 -3.89
N HIS A 197 -19.81 -16.27 -3.49
CA HIS A 197 -20.39 -17.57 -3.14
C HIS A 197 -20.38 -17.89 -1.64
N GLY A 198 -19.90 -16.95 -0.80
CA GLY A 198 -19.81 -17.13 0.65
C GLY A 198 -18.83 -18.24 1.08
N ARG A 199 -17.91 -18.67 0.19
CA ARG A 199 -16.94 -19.74 0.48
C ARG A 199 -15.86 -19.25 1.44
N SER A 200 -15.44 -20.11 2.36
CA SER A 200 -14.27 -19.84 3.21
C SER A 200 -12.99 -19.89 2.37
N LEU A 201 -12.14 -18.89 2.53
CA LEU A 201 -10.81 -18.83 1.92
C LEU A 201 -9.75 -18.72 3.01
N ARG A 202 -8.81 -19.64 3.00
CA ARG A 202 -7.62 -19.54 3.88
C ARG A 202 -6.50 -18.83 3.13
N LEU A 203 -5.97 -17.78 3.73
CA LEU A 203 -4.84 -17.00 3.21
C LEU A 203 -3.60 -17.26 4.06
N PRO A 204 -2.39 -17.17 3.47
CA PRO A 204 -1.15 -17.16 4.26
C PRO A 204 -1.21 -16.09 5.35
N PRO A 205 -0.63 -16.32 6.55
CA PRO A 205 -0.68 -15.35 7.66
C PRO A 205 -0.09 -13.98 7.32
N SER A 206 0.90 -13.93 6.42
CA SER A 206 1.52 -12.68 5.96
C SER A 206 0.64 -11.85 5.02
N VAL A 207 -0.45 -12.42 4.48
CA VAL A 207 -1.38 -11.66 3.62
C VAL A 207 -2.28 -10.80 4.51
N VAL A 208 -2.10 -9.48 4.42
CA VAL A 208 -2.79 -8.52 5.28
C VAL A 208 -3.74 -7.60 4.51
N ALA A 209 -3.55 -7.46 3.20
CA ALA A 209 -4.37 -6.59 2.37
C ALA A 209 -4.62 -7.18 0.97
N ALA A 210 -5.80 -6.87 0.42
CA ALA A 210 -6.11 -6.95 -1.00
C ALA A 210 -5.95 -5.55 -1.61
N GLN A 211 -4.98 -5.39 -2.51
CA GLN A 211 -4.72 -4.13 -3.20
C GLN A 211 -5.25 -4.26 -4.62
N VAL A 212 -6.32 -3.55 -4.92
CA VAL A 212 -7.15 -3.83 -6.09
C VAL A 212 -7.59 -2.55 -6.81
N PRO A 213 -7.77 -2.59 -8.15
CA PRO A 213 -8.50 -1.53 -8.83
C PRO A 213 -9.99 -1.60 -8.44
N VAL A 214 -10.68 -0.46 -8.47
CA VAL A 214 -12.13 -0.42 -8.23
C VAL A 214 -12.88 -1.29 -9.24
N ARG A 215 -12.40 -1.32 -10.48
CA ARG A 215 -12.94 -2.09 -11.60
C ARG A 215 -11.83 -2.76 -12.41
N TYR A 216 -12.13 -3.92 -12.97
CA TYR A 216 -11.30 -4.56 -14.00
C TYR A 216 -12.08 -4.57 -15.31
N GLY A 217 -11.77 -3.63 -16.19
CA GLY A 217 -12.61 -3.31 -17.33
C GLY A 217 -14.02 -2.90 -16.89
N ARG A 218 -15.04 -3.64 -17.34
CA ARG A 218 -16.44 -3.39 -16.94
C ARG A 218 -16.86 -4.11 -15.65
N ILE A 219 -16.03 -4.98 -15.12
CA ILE A 219 -16.35 -5.80 -13.95
C ILE A 219 -16.03 -5.02 -12.67
N PRO A 220 -16.99 -4.76 -11.78
CA PRO A 220 -16.70 -4.17 -10.47
C PRO A 220 -15.94 -5.19 -9.61
N VAL A 221 -14.78 -4.79 -9.11
CA VAL A 221 -13.97 -5.58 -8.18
C VAL A 221 -14.38 -5.26 -6.75
N VAL A 222 -14.56 -3.98 -6.44
CA VAL A 222 -14.90 -3.48 -5.11
C VAL A 222 -16.39 -3.14 -5.05
N ASP A 223 -17.09 -3.77 -4.09
CA ASP A 223 -18.47 -3.47 -3.72
C ASP A 223 -18.69 -3.81 -2.23
N ARG A 224 -19.84 -3.46 -1.66
CA ARG A 224 -20.17 -3.72 -0.24
C ARG A 224 -19.99 -5.19 0.14
N ARG A 225 -20.35 -6.12 -0.77
CA ARG A 225 -20.23 -7.55 -0.52
C ARG A 225 -18.77 -8.02 -0.45
N PHE A 226 -17.92 -7.50 -1.35
CA PHE A 226 -16.50 -7.79 -1.36
C PHE A 226 -15.84 -7.27 -0.08
N LEU A 227 -16.10 -6.02 0.30
CA LEU A 227 -15.57 -5.42 1.53
C LEU A 227 -16.02 -6.20 2.77
N ALA A 228 -17.31 -6.47 2.92
CA ALA A 228 -17.84 -7.25 4.04
C ALA A 228 -17.21 -8.64 4.14
N TYR A 229 -16.92 -9.27 2.98
CA TYR A 229 -16.22 -10.56 2.94
C TYR A 229 -14.77 -10.42 3.41
N CYS A 230 -14.03 -9.45 2.90
CA CYS A 230 -12.63 -9.20 3.26
C CYS A 230 -12.49 -8.88 4.75
N HIS A 231 -13.31 -7.98 5.25
CA HIS A 231 -13.30 -7.61 6.68
C HIS A 231 -13.61 -8.81 7.58
N ARG A 232 -14.58 -9.66 7.20
CA ARG A 232 -14.90 -10.88 7.96
C ARG A 232 -13.72 -11.85 8.11
N ILE A 233 -12.84 -11.91 7.11
CA ILE A 233 -11.63 -12.74 7.17
C ILE A 233 -10.40 -11.99 7.67
N GLY A 234 -10.58 -10.74 8.14
CA GLY A 234 -9.51 -9.88 8.69
C GLY A 234 -8.52 -9.37 7.64
N LEU A 235 -9.00 -9.09 6.43
CA LEU A 235 -8.20 -8.57 5.31
C LEU A 235 -8.61 -7.14 5.00
N GLN A 236 -7.65 -6.20 4.97
CA GLN A 236 -7.90 -4.85 4.50
C GLN A 236 -8.03 -4.79 2.97
N VAL A 237 -8.78 -3.81 2.48
CA VAL A 237 -8.93 -3.54 1.04
C VAL A 237 -8.39 -2.14 0.75
N HIS A 238 -7.30 -2.08 -0.03
CA HIS A 238 -6.73 -0.84 -0.52
C HIS A 238 -7.00 -0.69 -2.01
N VAL A 239 -7.42 0.49 -2.43
CA VAL A 239 -7.79 0.76 -3.83
C VAL A 239 -6.78 1.68 -4.51
N TRP A 240 -6.51 1.43 -5.80
CA TRP A 240 -5.55 2.16 -6.63
C TRP A 240 -6.03 2.27 -8.08
N THR A 241 -5.62 3.24 -8.88
CA THR A 241 -5.10 4.54 -8.46
C THR A 241 -6.28 5.48 -8.51
N ILE A 242 -6.55 6.22 -7.44
CA ILE A 242 -7.74 7.05 -7.28
C ILE A 242 -7.29 8.50 -7.14
N ASP A 243 -7.64 9.32 -8.12
CA ASP A 243 -7.16 10.70 -8.21
C ASP A 243 -8.30 11.74 -8.13
N GLU A 244 -9.55 11.32 -8.40
CA GLU A 244 -10.70 12.20 -8.38
C GLU A 244 -11.32 12.32 -6.98
N PRO A 245 -11.51 13.55 -6.45
CA PRO A 245 -12.05 13.76 -5.09
C PRO A 245 -13.41 13.10 -4.86
N ALA A 246 -14.31 13.15 -5.85
CA ALA A 246 -15.64 12.55 -5.73
C ALA A 246 -15.54 11.01 -5.55
N GLU A 247 -14.67 10.34 -6.32
CA GLU A 247 -14.44 8.91 -6.20
C GLU A 247 -13.80 8.55 -4.85
N MET A 248 -12.88 9.39 -4.34
CA MET A 248 -12.30 9.22 -3.00
C MET A 248 -13.39 9.23 -1.93
N HIS A 249 -14.33 10.20 -1.98
CA HIS A 249 -15.44 10.28 -1.04
C HIS A 249 -16.34 9.04 -1.13
N ASP A 250 -16.73 8.62 -2.33
CA ASP A 250 -17.61 7.46 -2.56
C ASP A 250 -16.96 6.16 -2.02
N LEU A 251 -15.66 5.99 -2.22
CA LEU A 251 -14.93 4.81 -1.75
C LEU A 251 -14.79 4.79 -0.23
N LEU A 252 -14.56 5.94 0.39
CA LEU A 252 -14.54 6.07 1.86
C LEU A 252 -15.92 5.78 2.46
N ASP A 253 -17.01 6.25 1.83
CA ASP A 253 -18.38 5.93 2.25
C ASP A 253 -18.75 4.46 2.01
N LEU A 254 -18.14 3.82 1.02
CA LEU A 254 -18.26 2.40 0.78
C LEU A 254 -17.57 1.57 1.87
N GLY A 255 -16.53 2.12 2.51
CA GLY A 255 -15.78 1.52 3.61
C GLY A 255 -14.49 0.83 3.20
N VAL A 256 -13.77 1.35 2.18
CA VAL A 256 -12.41 0.87 1.87
C VAL A 256 -11.43 1.22 3.00
N ASP A 257 -10.41 0.39 3.19
CA ASP A 257 -9.44 0.55 4.28
C ASP A 257 -8.22 1.39 3.87
N GLY A 258 -8.09 1.72 2.58
CA GLY A 258 -7.02 2.59 2.11
C GLY A 258 -7.18 3.02 0.66
N ILE A 259 -6.65 4.19 0.34
CA ILE A 259 -6.64 4.77 -1.00
C ILE A 259 -5.20 5.09 -1.41
N MET A 260 -4.79 4.66 -2.60
CA MET A 260 -3.52 5.01 -3.25
C MET A 260 -3.81 6.03 -4.35
N THR A 261 -3.05 7.14 -4.36
CA THR A 261 -3.26 8.27 -5.27
C THR A 261 -1.94 8.83 -5.80
N ASP A 262 -1.97 9.34 -7.03
CA ASP A 262 -0.93 10.20 -7.58
C ASP A 262 -1.07 11.65 -7.10
N HIS A 263 -2.28 12.08 -6.70
CA HIS A 263 -2.60 13.43 -6.26
C HIS A 263 -2.60 13.56 -4.72
N VAL A 264 -1.41 13.50 -4.12
CA VAL A 264 -1.24 13.47 -2.65
C VAL A 264 -1.88 14.65 -1.92
N GLY A 265 -1.87 15.85 -2.52
CA GLY A 265 -2.53 17.03 -1.95
C GLY A 265 -4.04 16.87 -1.87
N VAL A 266 -4.64 16.33 -2.93
CA VAL A 266 -6.09 16.10 -3.05
C VAL A 266 -6.56 15.08 -2.01
N LEU A 267 -5.92 13.92 -1.94
CA LEU A 267 -6.30 12.88 -0.97
C LEU A 267 -6.15 13.36 0.47
N ARG A 268 -5.06 14.10 0.79
CA ARG A 268 -4.90 14.73 2.11
C ARG A 268 -6.09 15.62 2.45
N ASP A 269 -6.52 16.47 1.52
CA ASP A 269 -7.60 17.43 1.78
C ASP A 269 -8.97 16.73 1.93
N VAL A 270 -9.22 15.67 1.15
CA VAL A 270 -10.39 14.78 1.34
C VAL A 270 -10.36 14.14 2.72
N TYR A 271 -9.22 13.57 3.14
CA TYR A 271 -9.10 12.94 4.46
C TYR A 271 -9.25 13.94 5.61
N ARG A 272 -8.71 15.18 5.48
CA ARG A 272 -8.90 16.27 6.45
C ARG A 272 -10.36 16.63 6.60
N SER A 273 -11.09 16.83 5.50
CA SER A 273 -12.51 17.17 5.52
C SER A 273 -13.37 16.11 6.22
N ARG A 274 -12.89 14.88 6.30
CA ARG A 274 -13.56 13.74 6.93
C ARG A 274 -13.03 13.40 8.33
N GLY A 275 -12.06 14.16 8.85
CA GLY A 275 -11.44 13.91 10.15
C GLY A 275 -10.54 12.68 10.23
N HIS A 276 -10.05 12.20 9.08
CA HIS A 276 -9.14 11.05 8.98
C HIS A 276 -7.66 11.42 8.87
N TRP A 277 -7.34 12.73 8.88
CA TRP A 277 -5.97 13.21 8.81
C TRP A 277 -5.61 13.95 10.09
N ALA A 278 -4.65 13.42 10.84
CA ALA A 278 -4.06 14.13 11.97
C ALA A 278 -3.21 15.32 11.47
N ALA A 279 -3.34 16.45 12.14
CA ALA A 279 -2.55 17.66 11.86
C ALA A 279 -1.09 17.45 12.24
#